data_1b15c5bcf6f97fa10ab6009ce983d0e0
#
_entry.id   1b15c5bcf6f97fa10ab6009ce983d0e0
#
_cell.length_a   1.000
_cell.length_b   1.000
_cell.length_c   1.000
_cell.angle_alpha   90.00
_cell.angle_beta   90.00
_cell.angle_gamma   90.00
#
_symmetry.space_group_name_H-M   'P 1'
#
loop_
_entity.id
_entity.type
_entity.pdbx_description
1 polymer ?
#
loop_
_entity_poly.entity_id
_entity_poly.type
_entity_poly.pdbx_seq_one_letter_code
_entity_poly.pdbx_strand_id
1 'polypeptide(L)'
;VVLLLLVILFFSLFNINIIVNGKENETIEYGDTYTEEGASASYNTLSFKNKSVDVSISGEVDCSKLGTYHIHYKAKKGFLSSTKTREVKVVDTAAPVIELNTVEGYYPKTGEAYKEEGFTATDNYDGDITDKVTRHEKDNVVTYTVSDSSGNKTTVTRTVEYNDGIAPSLTLNGDSHVTIKAGTKYKDTGAAATDSHGNDISDSITVSGEVKNYRSGDYTLTYTATDKFGNTNSIGRTVTVEAVKQADSAAVNPGSKVVYLTFDDGPGAYTQQLLDVLAKYNIKVTFFVTNVNSGYQNMIAKEAAAGHTVAIHSASHNYQQIYSSVGAYFDDLNEMSDIIYSQTGSRPTLVRFPGGSSNSVSKKYCKGIMTELAKDVTDQGYKYYDWNVSSGDAGGTTSTSEV
;
A
#
# COMPACT_ATOMS: atom_id res chain seq x y z
N VAL A 1 84.25 41.45 18.79
CA VAL A 1 84.09 40.17 18.10
C VAL A 1 84.30 38.99 19.00
N VAL A 2 85.47 38.90 19.76
CA VAL A 2 85.82 37.78 20.65
C VAL A 2 84.76 37.60 21.75
N LEU A 3 84.30 38.67 22.43
CA LEU A 3 83.27 38.60 23.47
C LEU A 3 81.94 38.08 22.94
N LEU A 4 81.56 38.48 21.73
CA LEU A 4 80.37 38.01 21.08
C LEU A 4 80.46 36.51 20.74
N LEU A 5 81.59 36.05 20.25
CA LEU A 5 81.86 34.65 19.96
C LEU A 5 81.86 33.79 21.24
N LEU A 6 82.39 34.29 22.35
CA LEU A 6 82.36 33.60 23.67
C LEU A 6 80.90 33.52 24.20
N VAL A 7 80.10 34.55 24.03
CA VAL A 7 78.70 34.56 24.43
C VAL A 7 77.90 33.56 23.58
N ILE A 8 78.10 33.53 22.25
CA ILE A 8 77.46 32.54 21.38
C ILE A 8 77.88 31.10 21.76
N LEU A 9 79.18 30.91 22.00
CA LEU A 9 79.71 29.60 22.44
C LEU A 9 79.10 29.17 23.77
N PHE A 10 78.98 30.09 24.76
CA PHE A 10 78.33 29.84 26.03
C PHE A 10 76.88 29.38 25.86
N PHE A 11 76.06 30.10 25.08
CA PHE A 11 74.66 29.73 24.82
C PHE A 11 74.55 28.45 24.03
N SER A 12 75.50 28.07 23.19
CA SER A 12 75.49 26.77 22.49
C SER A 12 75.84 25.59 23.40
N LEU A 13 76.70 25.82 24.42
CA LEU A 13 77.11 24.77 25.36
C LEU A 13 76.19 24.66 26.58
N PHE A 14 75.48 25.75 26.94
CA PHE A 14 74.54 25.81 28.08
C PHE A 14 73.19 26.24 27.64
N ASN A 15 72.32 25.30 27.36
CA ASN A 15 70.92 25.58 26.90
C ASN A 15 69.93 24.54 27.41
N ILE A 16 68.66 24.93 27.37
CA ILE A 16 67.58 24.00 27.50
C ILE A 16 66.79 24.07 26.15
N ASN A 17 66.50 22.92 25.57
CA ASN A 17 65.70 22.77 24.41
C ASN A 17 64.38 22.13 24.83
N ILE A 18 63.23 22.80 24.54
CA ILE A 18 61.88 22.29 24.74
C ILE A 18 61.34 21.86 23.40
N ILE A 19 60.82 20.65 23.31
CA ILE A 19 60.10 20.10 22.16
C ILE A 19 58.67 19.91 22.61
N VAL A 20 57.77 20.72 22.05
CA VAL A 20 56.33 20.61 22.27
C VAL A 20 55.82 19.46 21.42
N ASN A 21 55.06 18.55 22.01
CA ASN A 21 54.42 17.43 21.27
C ASN A 21 53.27 17.97 20.47
N GLY A 22 53.08 17.44 19.26
CA GLY A 22 52.02 17.90 18.34
C GLY A 22 52.32 19.26 17.67
N LYS A 23 51.29 20.01 17.33
CA LYS A 23 51.41 21.30 16.63
C LYS A 23 51.64 22.44 17.58
N GLU A 24 52.51 23.41 17.20
CA GLU A 24 52.72 24.64 17.99
C GLU A 24 51.55 25.63 17.86
N ASN A 25 50.84 25.59 16.71
CA ASN A 25 49.60 26.34 16.49
C ASN A 25 48.50 25.35 16.16
N GLU A 26 47.42 25.41 16.89
CA GLU A 26 46.26 24.49 16.74
C GLU A 26 44.97 25.28 16.66
N THR A 27 44.02 24.77 15.89
CA THR A 27 42.68 25.33 15.78
C THR A 27 41.69 24.26 16.20
N ILE A 28 40.82 24.60 17.12
CA ILE A 28 39.78 23.72 17.69
C ILE A 28 38.43 24.35 17.39
N GLU A 29 37.48 23.53 16.97
CA GLU A 29 36.11 23.98 16.78
C GLU A 29 35.43 24.22 18.14
N TYR A 30 34.58 25.21 18.24
CA TYR A 30 33.77 25.50 19.42
C TYR A 30 33.00 24.25 19.86
N GLY A 31 33.07 23.95 21.15
CA GLY A 31 32.43 22.77 21.75
C GLY A 31 33.20 21.48 21.63
N ASP A 32 34.26 21.42 20.82
CA ASP A 32 35.17 20.27 20.78
C ASP A 32 36.04 20.19 22.04
N THR A 33 36.74 19.09 22.19
CA THR A 33 37.62 18.86 23.35
C THR A 33 39.07 19.08 22.98
N TYR A 34 39.74 19.99 23.67
CA TYR A 34 41.18 20.13 23.60
C TYR A 34 41.86 19.14 24.53
N THR A 35 42.89 18.44 24.04
CA THR A 35 43.73 17.56 24.85
C THR A 35 45.19 17.99 24.72
N GLU A 36 45.80 18.40 25.82
CA GLU A 36 47.22 18.80 25.86
C GLU A 36 48.11 17.57 25.70
N GLU A 37 48.94 17.55 24.64
CA GLU A 37 49.86 16.45 24.31
C GLU A 37 51.19 16.53 25.08
N GLY A 38 51.43 17.63 25.82
CA GLY A 38 52.60 17.82 26.62
C GLY A 38 53.83 18.27 25.84
N ALA A 39 54.95 18.25 26.51
CA ALA A 39 56.26 18.57 25.95
C ALA A 39 57.38 17.80 26.63
N SER A 40 58.45 17.61 25.92
CA SER A 40 59.70 17.10 26.48
C SER A 40 60.78 18.20 26.49
N ALA A 41 61.71 18.13 27.43
CA ALA A 41 62.80 19.04 27.42
C ALA A 41 64.18 18.34 27.80
N SER A 42 65.25 18.83 27.20
CA SER A 42 66.59 18.42 27.48
C SER A 42 67.49 19.61 27.70
N TYR A 43 68.48 19.45 28.53
CA TYR A 43 69.50 20.47 28.79
C TYR A 43 70.90 20.03 28.42
N ASN A 44 71.72 20.97 28.02
CA ASN A 44 73.13 20.81 27.74
C ASN A 44 74.00 21.65 28.71
N THR A 45 75.09 21.10 29.12
CA THR A 45 76.22 21.78 29.87
C THR A 45 77.55 21.20 29.38
N LEU A 46 78.69 21.72 29.86
CA LEU A 46 79.96 21.17 29.51
C LEU A 46 80.12 19.68 29.85
N SER A 47 79.44 19.23 30.91
CA SER A 47 79.52 17.84 31.40
C SER A 47 78.36 16.97 30.98
N PHE A 48 77.25 17.52 30.50
CA PHE A 48 76.04 16.79 30.19
C PHE A 48 75.45 17.25 28.84
N LYS A 49 75.10 16.29 27.95
CA LYS A 49 74.47 16.54 26.71
C LYS A 49 73.10 15.77 26.66
N ASN A 50 72.06 16.46 26.20
CA ASN A 50 70.70 15.92 26.01
C ASN A 50 70.14 15.20 27.26
N LYS A 51 70.42 15.74 28.46
CA LYS A 51 69.86 15.20 29.71
C LYS A 51 68.42 15.73 29.88
N SER A 52 67.51 14.83 30.19
CA SER A 52 66.10 15.12 30.43
C SER A 52 65.95 16.11 31.61
N VAL A 53 65.00 17.01 31.48
CA VAL A 53 64.51 17.95 32.50
C VAL A 53 63.00 18.05 32.42
N ASP A 54 62.38 18.18 33.60
CA ASP A 54 60.92 18.28 33.68
C ASP A 54 60.42 19.59 33.08
N VAL A 55 59.28 19.50 32.40
CA VAL A 55 58.55 20.63 31.84
C VAL A 55 57.37 20.90 32.73
N SER A 56 57.22 22.10 33.20
CA SER A 56 55.98 22.61 33.81
C SER A 56 55.11 23.19 32.73
N ILE A 57 53.85 22.79 32.73
CA ILE A 57 52.85 23.23 31.78
C ILE A 57 51.82 24.10 32.54
N SER A 58 51.45 25.22 31.96
CA SER A 58 50.42 26.11 32.52
C SER A 58 49.62 26.79 31.42
N GLY A 59 48.40 27.16 31.73
CA GLY A 59 47.37 27.66 30.80
C GLY A 59 46.27 26.63 30.64
N GLU A 60 45.12 27.09 30.29
CA GLU A 60 43.92 26.27 30.02
C GLU A 60 43.27 26.75 28.73
N VAL A 61 42.64 25.84 28.03
CA VAL A 61 41.85 26.13 26.83
C VAL A 61 40.37 25.92 27.19
N ASP A 62 39.60 27.00 27.16
CA ASP A 62 38.15 26.95 27.32
C ASP A 62 37.49 26.82 25.95
N CYS A 63 37.22 25.57 25.53
CA CYS A 63 36.60 25.29 24.25
C CYS A 63 35.13 25.72 24.18
N SER A 64 34.55 26.21 25.27
CA SER A 64 33.21 26.81 25.31
C SER A 64 33.20 28.32 25.02
N LYS A 65 34.34 28.88 24.67
CA LYS A 65 34.44 30.32 24.31
C LYS A 65 35.44 30.51 23.17
N LEU A 66 35.01 31.26 22.19
CA LEU A 66 35.88 31.68 21.08
C LEU A 66 37.00 32.53 21.58
N GLY A 67 38.23 32.29 21.07
CA GLY A 67 39.39 33.07 21.49
C GLY A 67 40.71 32.40 21.17
N THR A 68 41.76 33.10 21.53
CA THR A 68 43.13 32.58 21.44
C THR A 68 43.65 32.29 22.83
N TYR A 69 44.04 31.06 23.06
CA TYR A 69 44.56 30.54 24.33
C TYR A 69 46.03 30.21 24.19
N HIS A 70 46.79 30.36 25.28
CA HIS A 70 48.20 30.12 25.30
C HIS A 70 48.53 29.07 26.36
N ILE A 71 49.17 27.99 25.95
CA ILE A 71 49.73 27.00 26.84
C ILE A 71 51.23 27.26 26.93
N HIS A 72 51.72 27.50 28.13
CA HIS A 72 53.09 27.83 28.39
C HIS A 72 53.85 26.62 28.93
N TYR A 73 54.96 26.28 28.28
CA TYR A 73 55.89 25.23 28.67
C TYR A 73 57.16 25.88 29.24
N LYS A 74 57.54 25.52 30.45
CA LYS A 74 58.72 26.06 31.10
C LYS A 74 59.56 24.93 31.62
N ALA A 75 60.80 24.92 31.25
CA ALA A 75 61.81 24.01 31.82
C ALA A 75 62.96 24.81 32.52
N LYS A 76 63.37 24.37 33.69
CA LYS A 76 64.41 25.01 34.47
C LYS A 76 65.41 24.00 35.07
N LYS A 77 66.73 24.29 34.95
CA LYS A 77 67.78 23.50 35.57
C LYS A 77 68.89 24.42 36.07
N GLY A 78 68.98 24.59 37.38
CA GLY A 78 69.90 25.54 37.97
C GLY A 78 69.61 26.99 37.50
N PHE A 79 70.54 27.61 36.88
CA PHE A 79 70.41 28.99 36.33
C PHE A 79 69.88 28.99 34.92
N LEU A 80 69.77 27.84 34.25
CA LEU A 80 69.21 27.72 32.91
C LEU A 80 67.69 27.68 32.98
N SER A 81 67.01 28.40 32.05
CA SER A 81 65.61 28.39 31.91
C SER A 81 65.25 28.58 30.41
N SER A 82 64.24 27.89 29.98
CA SER A 82 63.66 28.03 28.63
C SER A 82 62.14 28.02 28.73
N THR A 83 61.51 28.72 27.83
CA THR A 83 60.04 28.74 27.69
C THR A 83 59.64 28.56 26.24
N LYS A 84 58.54 27.87 26.01
CA LYS A 84 57.83 27.83 24.75
C LYS A 84 56.34 28.06 24.98
N THR A 85 55.62 28.46 23.94
CA THR A 85 54.17 28.67 24.00
C THR A 85 53.55 27.97 22.82
N ARG A 86 52.45 27.27 23.08
CA ARG A 86 51.52 26.80 22.06
C ARG A 86 50.38 27.79 22.02
N GLU A 87 49.97 28.18 20.79
CA GLU A 87 48.77 28.95 20.55
C GLU A 87 47.65 28.00 20.13
N VAL A 88 46.53 28.06 20.86
CA VAL A 88 45.32 27.29 20.52
C VAL A 88 44.23 28.30 20.25
N LYS A 89 43.66 28.25 19.05
CA LYS A 89 42.50 29.06 18.64
C LYS A 89 41.23 28.24 18.69
N VAL A 90 40.32 28.67 19.54
CA VAL A 90 38.95 28.16 19.52
C VAL A 90 38.16 29.04 18.57
N VAL A 91 37.65 28.44 17.51
CA VAL A 91 36.92 29.10 16.42
C VAL A 91 35.56 28.46 16.24
N ASP A 92 34.67 29.15 15.60
CA ASP A 92 33.44 28.64 15.08
C ASP A 92 33.50 28.70 13.55
N THR A 93 33.57 27.55 12.93
CA THR A 93 33.57 27.40 11.46
C THR A 93 32.37 26.60 10.96
N ALA A 94 31.53 26.15 11.87
CA ALA A 94 30.31 25.46 11.56
C ALA A 94 29.30 26.45 10.95
N ALA A 95 28.67 26.04 9.87
CA ALA A 95 27.61 26.87 9.29
C ALA A 95 26.26 26.55 9.96
N PRO A 96 25.42 27.57 10.15
CA PRO A 96 24.09 27.35 10.73
C PRO A 96 23.24 26.36 9.91
N VAL A 97 22.31 25.69 10.57
CA VAL A 97 21.37 24.77 9.96
C VAL A 97 20.00 25.45 9.88
N ILE A 98 19.40 25.45 8.68
CA ILE A 98 18.02 25.91 8.48
C ILE A 98 17.13 24.67 8.23
N GLU A 99 16.10 24.50 9.03
CA GLU A 99 15.06 23.50 8.84
C GLU A 99 13.75 24.15 8.40
N LEU A 100 13.17 23.65 7.30
CA LEU A 100 11.91 24.15 6.75
C LEU A 100 10.75 23.29 7.23
N ASN A 101 9.75 23.89 7.85
CA ASN A 101 8.50 23.22 8.18
C ASN A 101 7.71 22.91 6.91
N THR A 102 6.98 21.81 6.88
CA THR A 102 6.10 21.43 5.78
C THR A 102 4.69 21.23 6.32
N VAL A 103 3.71 21.88 5.70
CA VAL A 103 2.29 21.66 5.95
C VAL A 103 1.75 20.74 4.86
N GLU A 104 1.44 19.50 5.23
CA GLU A 104 0.95 18.50 4.29
C GLU A 104 -0.36 18.97 3.63
N GLY A 105 -0.44 18.83 2.30
CA GLY A 105 -1.62 19.22 1.52
C GLY A 105 -1.79 20.74 1.32
N TYR A 106 -0.82 21.56 1.72
CA TYR A 106 -0.87 22.98 1.45
C TYR A 106 -0.32 23.32 0.06
N TYR A 107 -1.23 23.70 -0.84
CA TYR A 107 -0.92 24.18 -2.18
C TYR A 107 -1.70 25.47 -2.41
N PRO A 108 -1.04 26.66 -2.40
CA PRO A 108 -1.71 27.92 -2.70
C PRO A 108 -2.27 27.89 -4.12
N LYS A 109 -3.39 28.57 -4.35
CA LYS A 109 -3.94 28.67 -5.71
C LYS A 109 -3.07 29.56 -6.58
N THR A 110 -3.03 29.26 -7.87
CA THR A 110 -2.35 30.11 -8.84
C THR A 110 -2.87 31.54 -8.75
N GLY A 111 -1.96 32.51 -8.54
CA GLY A 111 -2.29 33.93 -8.34
C GLY A 111 -2.52 34.35 -6.88
N GLU A 112 -2.53 33.40 -5.94
CA GLU A 112 -2.52 33.72 -4.51
C GLU A 112 -1.08 33.89 -4.01
N ALA A 113 -0.89 34.76 -2.99
CA ALA A 113 0.40 34.87 -2.33
C ALA A 113 0.70 33.61 -1.50
N TYR A 114 1.93 33.11 -1.61
CA TYR A 114 2.39 32.01 -0.75
C TYR A 114 2.37 32.43 0.72
N LYS A 115 1.76 31.62 1.56
CA LYS A 115 1.79 31.78 3.01
C LYS A 115 2.89 30.92 3.59
N GLU A 116 3.83 31.55 4.31
CA GLU A 116 4.95 30.86 4.94
C GLU A 116 4.50 29.75 5.89
N GLU A 117 5.04 28.53 5.67
CA GLU A 117 4.76 27.35 6.48
C GLU A 117 5.61 27.29 7.76
N GLY A 118 6.66 28.13 7.81
CA GLY A 118 7.57 28.25 8.92
C GLY A 118 8.94 27.62 8.65
N PHE A 119 9.88 28.00 9.47
CA PHE A 119 11.26 27.51 9.47
C PHE A 119 11.89 27.73 10.84
N THR A 120 13.01 27.04 11.10
CA THR A 120 13.90 27.30 12.24
C THR A 120 15.33 27.37 11.76
N ALA A 121 16.16 28.13 12.46
CA ALA A 121 17.60 28.16 12.21
C ALA A 121 18.38 28.07 13.50
N THR A 122 19.34 27.16 13.56
CA THR A 122 20.18 26.93 14.74
C THR A 122 21.65 26.86 14.35
N ASP A 123 22.49 27.25 15.27
CA ASP A 123 23.93 27.20 15.15
C ASP A 123 24.55 26.63 16.43
N ASN A 124 25.72 26.02 16.32
CA ASN A 124 26.40 25.37 17.47
C ASN A 124 26.91 26.40 18.49
N TYR A 125 27.30 27.60 18.05
CA TYR A 125 27.79 28.68 18.91
C TYR A 125 26.72 29.71 19.25
N ASP A 126 25.99 30.19 18.23
CA ASP A 126 24.99 31.26 18.39
C ASP A 126 23.63 30.75 18.93
N GLY A 127 23.40 29.42 18.92
CA GLY A 127 22.14 28.82 19.35
C GLY A 127 21.01 29.05 18.36
N ASP A 128 19.84 29.46 18.84
CA ASP A 128 18.70 29.80 18.00
C ASP A 128 18.89 31.18 17.34
N ILE A 129 18.98 31.19 16.02
CA ILE A 129 19.15 32.37 15.18
C ILE A 129 18.05 32.49 14.12
N THR A 130 16.88 31.89 14.38
CA THR A 130 15.73 31.90 13.48
C THR A 130 15.30 33.32 13.07
N ASP A 131 15.39 34.28 13.98
CA ASP A 131 15.06 35.68 13.74
C ASP A 131 16.04 36.43 12.81
N LYS A 132 17.25 35.89 12.60
CA LYS A 132 18.26 36.40 11.67
C LYS A 132 18.08 35.89 10.23
N VAL A 133 17.18 34.95 9.98
CA VAL A 133 16.93 34.40 8.63
C VAL A 133 16.31 35.49 7.74
N THR A 134 16.94 35.71 6.61
CA THR A 134 16.40 36.55 5.55
C THR A 134 15.68 35.67 4.53
N ARG A 135 14.47 36.11 4.12
CA ARG A 135 13.62 35.40 3.16
C ARG A 135 13.49 36.23 1.90
N HIS A 136 13.70 35.60 0.75
CA HIS A 136 13.47 36.23 -0.55
C HIS A 136 12.64 35.30 -1.43
N GLU A 137 11.54 35.82 -1.98
CA GLU A 137 10.65 35.07 -2.87
C GLU A 137 10.80 35.59 -4.29
N LYS A 138 11.08 34.67 -5.21
CA LYS A 138 11.15 34.99 -6.63
C LYS A 138 10.59 33.79 -7.43
N ASP A 139 9.64 34.10 -8.29
CA ASP A 139 8.89 33.09 -9.05
C ASP A 139 8.24 32.08 -8.07
N ASN A 140 8.50 30.80 -8.22
CA ASN A 140 7.98 29.75 -7.33
C ASN A 140 8.99 29.32 -6.26
N VAL A 141 10.07 30.07 -6.07
CA VAL A 141 11.15 29.68 -5.16
C VAL A 141 11.27 30.69 -4.03
N VAL A 142 11.21 30.20 -2.81
CA VAL A 142 11.54 30.93 -1.60
C VAL A 142 12.93 30.56 -1.16
N THR A 143 13.82 31.53 -1.06
CA THR A 143 15.21 31.38 -0.61
C THR A 143 15.34 31.88 0.81
N TYR A 144 15.87 31.06 1.69
CA TYR A 144 16.16 31.37 3.08
C TYR A 144 17.67 31.43 3.28
N THR A 145 18.14 32.50 3.89
CA THR A 145 19.58 32.71 4.12
C THR A 145 19.81 33.19 5.52
N VAL A 146 20.77 32.62 6.20
CA VAL A 146 21.22 33.04 7.52
C VAL A 146 22.75 33.01 7.60
N SER A 147 23.30 33.93 8.40
CA SER A 147 24.71 33.88 8.81
C SER A 147 24.78 33.99 10.32
N ASP A 148 25.72 33.21 10.90
CA ASP A 148 26.09 33.30 12.31
C ASP A 148 26.92 34.55 12.61
N SER A 149 27.32 34.74 13.86
CA SER A 149 28.18 35.85 14.30
C SER A 149 29.65 35.66 13.86
N SER A 150 30.08 34.46 13.51
CA SER A 150 31.41 34.12 13.03
C SER A 150 31.58 34.35 11.53
N GLY A 151 30.46 34.52 10.78
CA GLY A 151 30.43 34.81 9.36
C GLY A 151 30.18 33.57 8.48
N ASN A 152 29.93 32.41 9.07
CA ASN A 152 29.54 31.23 8.32
C ASN A 152 28.09 31.39 7.85
N LYS A 153 27.77 30.84 6.66
CA LYS A 153 26.51 31.15 5.98
C LYS A 153 25.86 29.89 5.44
N THR A 154 24.55 29.79 5.61
CA THR A 154 23.71 28.76 5.00
C THR A 154 22.60 29.39 4.16
N THR A 155 22.29 28.71 3.05
CA THR A 155 21.18 29.06 2.18
C THR A 155 20.44 27.79 1.80
N VAL A 156 19.12 27.77 2.00
CA VAL A 156 18.22 26.71 1.55
C VAL A 156 17.08 27.29 0.73
N THR A 157 16.46 26.46 -0.09
CA THR A 157 15.35 26.88 -0.94
C THR A 157 14.14 25.98 -0.78
N ARG A 158 12.95 26.56 -0.89
CA ARG A 158 11.68 25.87 -1.00
C ARG A 158 11.09 26.18 -2.36
N THR A 159 10.73 25.15 -3.12
CA THR A 159 9.91 25.31 -4.33
C THR A 159 8.44 25.23 -3.93
N VAL A 160 7.68 26.30 -4.21
CA VAL A 160 6.24 26.35 -3.94
C VAL A 160 5.50 25.76 -5.15
N GLU A 161 4.70 24.75 -4.90
CA GLU A 161 3.80 24.20 -5.91
C GLU A 161 2.42 24.83 -5.77
N TYR A 162 1.90 25.36 -6.88
CA TYR A 162 0.61 26.05 -6.91
C TYR A 162 -0.46 25.15 -7.49
N ASN A 163 -1.62 25.09 -6.84
CA ASN A 163 -2.82 24.47 -7.40
C ASN A 163 -3.33 25.34 -8.56
N ASP A 164 -3.34 24.78 -9.75
CA ASP A 164 -3.84 25.44 -10.96
C ASP A 164 -5.37 25.45 -11.09
N GLY A 165 -6.07 24.70 -10.23
CA GLY A 165 -7.53 24.55 -10.23
C GLY A 165 -8.06 23.72 -11.40
N ILE A 166 -7.19 23.02 -12.15
CA ILE A 166 -7.58 22.22 -13.31
C ILE A 166 -7.80 20.77 -12.87
N ALA A 167 -9.04 20.29 -13.06
CA ALA A 167 -9.37 18.91 -12.74
C ALA A 167 -8.69 17.92 -13.70
N PRO A 168 -8.39 16.69 -13.23
CA PRO A 168 -7.81 15.64 -14.08
C PRO A 168 -8.66 15.33 -15.30
N SER A 169 -8.00 14.89 -16.37
CA SER A 169 -8.66 14.29 -17.54
C SER A 169 -8.82 12.79 -17.34
N LEU A 170 -10.03 12.25 -17.57
CA LEU A 170 -10.31 10.82 -17.51
C LEU A 170 -10.73 10.27 -18.86
N THR A 171 -10.31 9.06 -19.15
CA THR A 171 -10.70 8.30 -20.34
C THR A 171 -11.03 6.86 -19.95
N LEU A 172 -12.18 6.34 -20.40
CA LEU A 172 -12.53 4.94 -20.17
C LEU A 172 -11.66 4.01 -21.03
N ASN A 173 -11.19 2.92 -20.45
CA ASN A 173 -10.55 1.85 -21.20
C ASN A 173 -11.67 0.98 -21.84
N GLY A 174 -11.92 1.17 -23.15
CA GLY A 174 -13.01 0.54 -23.88
C GLY A 174 -14.31 1.36 -23.86
N ASP A 175 -15.42 0.71 -24.17
CA ASP A 175 -16.71 1.36 -24.42
C ASP A 175 -17.33 1.97 -23.15
N SER A 176 -17.99 3.10 -23.32
CA SER A 176 -18.76 3.76 -22.26
C SER A 176 -20.09 3.06 -21.96
N HIS A 177 -20.56 2.24 -22.88
CA HIS A 177 -21.78 1.41 -22.75
C HIS A 177 -21.42 -0.02 -23.14
N VAL A 178 -21.65 -0.96 -22.21
CA VAL A 178 -21.40 -2.40 -22.40
C VAL A 178 -22.69 -3.15 -22.16
N THR A 179 -23.04 -4.08 -23.05
CA THR A 179 -24.20 -4.95 -22.86
C THR A 179 -23.71 -6.37 -22.60
N ILE A 180 -24.24 -6.99 -21.54
CA ILE A 180 -24.01 -8.40 -21.21
C ILE A 180 -25.35 -9.11 -20.99
N LYS A 181 -25.41 -10.43 -21.14
CA LYS A 181 -26.56 -11.23 -20.76
C LYS A 181 -26.51 -11.56 -19.27
N ALA A 182 -27.65 -11.63 -18.62
CA ALA A 182 -27.75 -12.10 -17.24
C ALA A 182 -27.04 -13.45 -17.08
N GLY A 183 -26.29 -13.61 -16.01
CA GLY A 183 -25.43 -14.75 -15.75
C GLY A 183 -24.03 -14.67 -16.37
N THR A 184 -23.73 -13.69 -17.23
CA THR A 184 -22.39 -13.49 -17.77
C THR A 184 -21.55 -12.67 -16.79
N LYS A 185 -20.37 -13.17 -16.42
CA LYS A 185 -19.45 -12.42 -15.53
C LYS A 185 -18.95 -11.16 -16.23
N TYR A 186 -19.28 -10.01 -15.68
CA TYR A 186 -18.73 -8.73 -16.14
C TYR A 186 -17.26 -8.57 -15.68
N LYS A 187 -16.41 -8.17 -16.62
CA LYS A 187 -15.02 -7.79 -16.33
C LYS A 187 -14.85 -6.31 -16.65
N ASP A 188 -14.64 -5.51 -15.63
CA ASP A 188 -14.35 -4.10 -15.82
C ASP A 188 -12.97 -3.89 -16.46
N THR A 189 -12.90 -3.02 -17.46
CA THR A 189 -11.68 -2.63 -18.15
C THR A 189 -11.03 -1.39 -17.54
N GLY A 190 -11.71 -0.73 -16.58
CA GLY A 190 -11.18 0.43 -15.87
C GLY A 190 -11.18 1.71 -16.69
N ALA A 191 -10.42 2.68 -16.23
CA ALA A 191 -10.18 3.98 -16.85
C ALA A 191 -8.73 4.41 -16.67
N ALA A 192 -8.28 5.39 -17.44
CA ALA A 192 -7.01 6.08 -17.27
C ALA A 192 -7.26 7.55 -16.90
N ALA A 193 -6.34 8.15 -16.16
CA ALA A 193 -6.41 9.55 -15.78
C ALA A 193 -5.05 10.25 -15.91
N THR A 194 -5.08 11.50 -16.33
CA THR A 194 -3.90 12.37 -16.39
C THR A 194 -4.17 13.69 -15.68
N ASP A 195 -3.15 14.23 -15.00
CA ASP A 195 -3.23 15.57 -14.44
C ASP A 195 -3.11 16.67 -15.52
N SER A 196 -3.19 17.93 -15.12
CA SER A 196 -3.07 19.10 -16.00
C SER A 196 -1.71 19.22 -16.70
N HIS A 197 -0.70 18.55 -16.19
CA HIS A 197 0.67 18.53 -16.74
C HIS A 197 0.94 17.31 -17.63
N GLY A 198 -0.06 16.41 -17.79
CA GLY A 198 0.05 15.19 -18.57
C GLY A 198 0.69 14.02 -17.84
N ASN A 199 0.89 14.11 -16.53
CA ASN A 199 1.36 12.97 -15.75
C ASN A 199 0.24 11.95 -15.57
N ASP A 200 0.58 10.67 -15.68
CA ASP A 200 -0.35 9.57 -15.40
C ASP A 200 -0.64 9.49 -13.90
N ILE A 201 -1.92 9.63 -13.56
CA ILE A 201 -2.45 9.53 -12.20
C ILE A 201 -3.53 8.45 -12.09
N SER A 202 -3.51 7.46 -12.98
CA SER A 202 -4.52 6.39 -13.03
C SER A 202 -4.64 5.61 -11.71
N ASP A 203 -3.58 5.54 -10.92
CA ASP A 203 -3.59 4.93 -9.59
C ASP A 203 -4.44 5.71 -8.56
N SER A 204 -4.78 6.97 -8.84
CA SER A 204 -5.69 7.77 -7.99
C SER A 204 -7.17 7.48 -8.26
N ILE A 205 -7.48 6.65 -9.27
CA ILE A 205 -8.86 6.40 -9.65
C ILE A 205 -9.54 5.53 -8.60
N THR A 206 -10.65 6.03 -8.09
CA THR A 206 -11.59 5.27 -7.29
C THR A 206 -12.81 4.92 -8.13
N VAL A 207 -13.34 3.71 -7.94
CA VAL A 207 -14.53 3.23 -8.67
C VAL A 207 -15.67 3.05 -7.69
N SER A 208 -16.83 3.59 -8.00
CA SER A 208 -18.07 3.39 -7.27
C SER A 208 -19.14 2.80 -8.17
N GLY A 209 -20.12 2.12 -7.57
CA GLY A 209 -21.13 1.35 -8.27
C GLY A 209 -20.81 -0.14 -8.31
N GLU A 210 -21.81 -0.95 -8.61
CA GLU A 210 -21.69 -2.41 -8.68
C GLU A 210 -22.55 -2.93 -9.83
N VAL A 211 -22.01 -3.83 -10.64
CA VAL A 211 -22.76 -4.52 -11.70
C VAL A 211 -23.29 -5.83 -11.15
N LYS A 212 -24.61 -5.91 -10.95
CA LYS A 212 -25.29 -7.15 -10.56
C LYS A 212 -25.59 -7.96 -11.81
N ASN A 213 -24.63 -8.75 -12.26
CA ASN A 213 -24.72 -9.55 -13.49
C ASN A 213 -25.85 -10.60 -13.47
N TYR A 214 -26.41 -10.88 -12.31
CA TYR A 214 -27.54 -11.80 -12.11
C TYR A 214 -28.90 -11.12 -12.24
N ARG A 215 -28.97 -9.81 -12.40
CA ARG A 215 -30.24 -9.07 -12.46
C ARG A 215 -30.26 -8.14 -13.65
N SER A 216 -31.29 -8.26 -14.50
CA SER A 216 -31.47 -7.36 -15.64
C SER A 216 -31.68 -5.91 -15.20
N GLY A 217 -31.08 -4.98 -15.94
CA GLY A 217 -31.14 -3.55 -15.67
C GLY A 217 -29.86 -2.84 -16.09
N ASP A 218 -29.86 -1.53 -15.92
CA ASP A 218 -28.70 -0.67 -16.18
C ASP A 218 -27.97 -0.38 -14.89
N TYR A 219 -26.64 -0.59 -14.91
CA TYR A 219 -25.73 -0.35 -13.80
C TYR A 219 -24.70 0.67 -14.22
N THR A 220 -24.43 1.66 -13.37
CA THR A 220 -23.41 2.67 -13.64
C THR A 220 -22.21 2.45 -12.72
N LEU A 221 -21.03 2.31 -13.31
CA LEU A 221 -19.76 2.42 -12.63
C LEU A 221 -19.24 3.85 -12.82
N THR A 222 -18.93 4.53 -11.73
CA THR A 222 -18.37 5.89 -11.75
C THR A 222 -16.91 5.84 -11.34
N TYR A 223 -16.03 6.32 -12.21
CA TYR A 223 -14.60 6.44 -12.01
C TYR A 223 -14.30 7.88 -11.62
N THR A 224 -13.65 8.08 -10.48
CA THR A 224 -13.27 9.42 -9.98
C THR A 224 -11.78 9.45 -9.78
N ALA A 225 -11.10 10.39 -10.44
CA ALA A 225 -9.69 10.68 -10.22
C ALA A 225 -9.53 11.97 -9.43
N THR A 226 -8.52 11.99 -8.58
CA THR A 226 -8.13 13.16 -7.78
C THR A 226 -6.64 13.41 -8.00
N ASP A 227 -6.28 14.65 -8.37
CA ASP A 227 -4.88 15.03 -8.49
C ASP A 227 -4.25 15.34 -7.12
N LYS A 228 -2.95 15.62 -7.09
CA LYS A 228 -2.21 15.95 -5.86
C LYS A 228 -2.70 17.24 -5.18
N PHE A 229 -3.41 18.09 -5.89
CA PHE A 229 -3.95 19.35 -5.40
C PHE A 229 -5.38 19.23 -4.86
N GLY A 230 -5.99 18.05 -5.00
CA GLY A 230 -7.37 17.78 -4.58
C GLY A 230 -8.42 18.17 -5.62
N ASN A 231 -8.05 18.54 -6.87
CA ASN A 231 -9.01 18.72 -7.93
C ASN A 231 -9.52 17.35 -8.41
N THR A 232 -10.83 17.24 -8.61
CA THR A 232 -11.47 15.96 -8.95
C THR A 232 -12.26 16.04 -10.25
N ASN A 233 -12.33 14.93 -10.97
CA ASN A 233 -13.21 14.73 -12.10
C ASN A 233 -13.73 13.29 -12.10
N SER A 234 -14.87 13.06 -12.75
CA SER A 234 -15.51 11.75 -12.80
C SER A 234 -16.09 11.44 -14.18
N ILE A 235 -16.02 10.17 -14.56
CA ILE A 235 -16.61 9.65 -15.79
C ILE A 235 -17.38 8.35 -15.49
N GLY A 236 -18.48 8.10 -16.18
CA GLY A 236 -19.34 6.93 -15.97
C GLY A 236 -19.24 5.91 -17.10
N ARG A 237 -19.36 4.63 -16.75
CA ARG A 237 -19.65 3.53 -17.67
C ARG A 237 -20.99 2.92 -17.32
N THR A 238 -21.86 2.77 -18.32
CA THR A 238 -23.12 2.06 -18.16
C THR A 238 -22.95 0.61 -18.62
N VAL A 239 -23.38 -0.33 -17.77
CA VAL A 239 -23.42 -1.75 -18.09
C VAL A 239 -24.87 -2.19 -18.08
N THR A 240 -25.41 -2.52 -19.25
CA THR A 240 -26.76 -3.08 -19.40
C THR A 240 -26.70 -4.60 -19.27
N VAL A 241 -27.40 -5.13 -18.29
CA VAL A 241 -27.63 -6.57 -18.14
C VAL A 241 -28.96 -6.94 -18.75
N GLU A 242 -28.91 -7.65 -19.86
CA GLU A 242 -30.16 -8.13 -20.56
C GLU A 242 -30.66 -9.42 -19.90
N ALA A 243 -31.98 -9.53 -19.73
CA ALA A 243 -32.59 -10.78 -19.28
C ALA A 243 -32.34 -11.91 -20.29
N VAL A 244 -32.11 -13.12 -19.83
CA VAL A 244 -32.11 -14.30 -20.69
C VAL A 244 -33.53 -14.63 -21.06
N LYS A 245 -33.90 -14.44 -22.34
CA LYS A 245 -35.21 -14.89 -22.83
C LYS A 245 -35.23 -16.42 -22.81
N GLN A 246 -36.15 -16.98 -22.01
CA GLN A 246 -36.42 -18.41 -22.00
C GLN A 246 -37.18 -18.80 -23.30
N ALA A 247 -36.78 -19.90 -23.91
CA ALA A 247 -37.60 -20.51 -24.93
C ALA A 247 -38.91 -20.98 -24.27
N ASP A 248 -40.04 -20.61 -24.85
CA ASP A 248 -41.36 -21.05 -24.37
C ASP A 248 -41.38 -22.60 -24.36
N SER A 249 -41.28 -23.22 -23.20
CA SER A 249 -41.62 -24.63 -23.07
C SER A 249 -43.11 -24.78 -23.29
N ALA A 250 -43.49 -25.47 -24.36
CA ALA A 250 -44.89 -25.79 -24.61
C ALA A 250 -45.50 -26.38 -23.33
N ALA A 251 -46.53 -25.76 -22.82
CA ALA A 251 -47.25 -26.26 -21.66
C ALA A 251 -47.82 -27.63 -22.02
N VAL A 252 -47.21 -28.70 -21.48
CA VAL A 252 -47.82 -30.02 -21.53
C VAL A 252 -49.03 -29.94 -20.61
N ASN A 253 -50.22 -30.00 -21.16
CA ASN A 253 -51.43 -30.11 -20.38
C ASN A 253 -51.59 -31.59 -19.96
N PRO A 254 -51.16 -31.95 -18.73
CA PRO A 254 -51.21 -33.34 -18.32
C PRO A 254 -52.65 -33.74 -18.05
N GLY A 255 -53.05 -34.91 -18.53
CA GLY A 255 -54.26 -35.53 -18.06
C GLY A 255 -54.30 -35.67 -16.54
N SER A 256 -55.43 -36.07 -15.96
CA SER A 256 -55.79 -35.89 -14.55
C SER A 256 -54.91 -36.54 -13.48
N LYS A 257 -53.82 -37.27 -13.82
CA LYS A 257 -52.89 -37.91 -12.86
C LYS A 257 -51.47 -37.95 -13.43
N VAL A 258 -50.63 -36.97 -13.14
CA VAL A 258 -49.23 -36.94 -13.52
C VAL A 258 -48.34 -36.82 -12.27
N VAL A 259 -47.31 -37.65 -12.23
CA VAL A 259 -46.22 -37.56 -11.21
C VAL A 259 -44.96 -37.10 -11.91
N TYR A 260 -44.34 -36.05 -11.40
CA TYR A 260 -43.05 -35.59 -11.83
C TYR A 260 -41.98 -36.15 -10.85
N LEU A 261 -41.21 -37.12 -11.32
CA LEU A 261 -40.12 -37.69 -10.53
C LEU A 261 -38.87 -36.88 -10.70
N THR A 262 -38.25 -36.48 -9.59
CA THR A 262 -37.04 -35.66 -9.56
C THR A 262 -35.96 -36.28 -8.67
N PHE A 263 -34.72 -36.05 -9.05
CA PHE A 263 -33.51 -36.49 -8.27
C PHE A 263 -32.62 -35.30 -8.05
N ASP A 264 -32.23 -35.06 -6.80
CA ASP A 264 -31.35 -33.99 -6.38
C ASP A 264 -29.94 -34.52 -6.07
N ASP A 265 -28.95 -33.63 -5.93
CA ASP A 265 -27.58 -33.87 -5.46
C ASP A 265 -26.69 -34.75 -6.34
N GLY A 266 -27.21 -35.30 -7.45
CA GLY A 266 -26.40 -35.99 -8.45
C GLY A 266 -25.54 -35.05 -9.31
N PRO A 267 -24.73 -35.62 -10.24
CA PRO A 267 -24.47 -37.03 -10.44
C PRO A 267 -23.50 -37.66 -9.44
N GLY A 268 -23.54 -38.97 -9.33
CA GLY A 268 -22.69 -39.73 -8.43
C GLY A 268 -22.44 -41.18 -8.91
N ALA A 269 -21.89 -42.00 -8.05
CA ALA A 269 -21.49 -43.39 -8.36
C ALA A 269 -22.63 -44.28 -8.87
N TYR A 270 -23.85 -43.99 -8.47
CA TYR A 270 -25.02 -44.78 -8.83
C TYR A 270 -25.83 -44.21 -10.01
N THR A 271 -25.44 -43.08 -10.57
CA THR A 271 -26.19 -42.42 -11.64
C THR A 271 -26.36 -43.33 -12.87
N GLN A 272 -25.35 -44.08 -13.27
CA GLN A 272 -25.51 -45.00 -14.40
C GLN A 272 -26.53 -46.09 -14.11
N GLN A 273 -26.53 -46.68 -12.92
CA GLN A 273 -27.52 -47.71 -12.55
C GLN A 273 -28.96 -47.14 -12.53
N LEU A 274 -29.12 -45.91 -12.06
CA LEU A 274 -30.40 -45.20 -12.08
C LEU A 274 -30.86 -44.97 -13.54
N LEU A 275 -29.98 -44.53 -14.43
CA LEU A 275 -30.30 -44.37 -15.87
C LEU A 275 -30.73 -45.67 -16.51
N ASP A 276 -30.08 -46.81 -16.19
CA ASP A 276 -30.40 -48.14 -16.69
C ASP A 276 -31.83 -48.56 -16.23
N VAL A 277 -32.14 -48.29 -14.94
CA VAL A 277 -33.50 -48.58 -14.41
C VAL A 277 -34.56 -47.70 -15.09
N LEU A 278 -34.32 -46.40 -15.23
CA LEU A 278 -35.25 -45.44 -15.89
C LEU A 278 -35.47 -45.83 -17.34
N ALA A 279 -34.42 -46.25 -18.05
CA ALA A 279 -34.50 -46.76 -19.43
C ALA A 279 -35.34 -48.05 -19.53
N LYS A 280 -35.15 -49.00 -18.62
CA LYS A 280 -35.91 -50.27 -18.54
C LYS A 280 -37.42 -50.00 -18.45
N TYR A 281 -37.85 -49.00 -17.69
CA TYR A 281 -39.23 -48.66 -17.48
C TYR A 281 -39.72 -47.52 -18.39
N ASN A 282 -38.88 -47.03 -19.29
CA ASN A 282 -39.16 -45.89 -20.19
C ASN A 282 -39.70 -44.65 -19.46
N ILE A 283 -39.09 -44.32 -18.27
CA ILE A 283 -39.49 -43.21 -17.46
C ILE A 283 -38.51 -42.03 -17.72
N LYS A 284 -39.06 -40.83 -17.91
CA LYS A 284 -38.29 -39.60 -17.99
C LYS A 284 -38.47 -38.81 -16.69
N VAL A 285 -37.36 -38.19 -16.24
CA VAL A 285 -37.25 -37.52 -14.92
C VAL A 285 -36.53 -36.19 -15.04
N THR A 286 -36.54 -35.43 -13.99
CA THR A 286 -35.71 -34.24 -13.86
C THR A 286 -34.60 -34.49 -12.85
N PHE A 287 -33.34 -34.28 -13.26
CA PHE A 287 -32.17 -34.29 -12.40
C PHE A 287 -31.81 -32.85 -12.04
N PHE A 288 -31.84 -32.51 -10.76
CA PHE A 288 -31.29 -31.25 -10.22
C PHE A 288 -29.86 -31.54 -9.77
N VAL A 289 -28.90 -31.15 -10.62
CA VAL A 289 -27.54 -31.61 -10.51
C VAL A 289 -26.65 -30.65 -9.72
N THR A 290 -25.59 -31.20 -9.13
CA THR A 290 -24.52 -30.46 -8.42
C THR A 290 -23.16 -30.79 -9.04
N ASN A 291 -22.11 -30.03 -8.62
CA ASN A 291 -20.71 -30.34 -8.93
C ASN A 291 -19.94 -30.89 -7.73
N VAL A 292 -20.62 -31.26 -6.66
CA VAL A 292 -20.00 -31.82 -5.45
C VAL A 292 -19.12 -33.03 -5.76
N ASN A 293 -19.54 -33.86 -6.67
CA ASN A 293 -18.82 -35.02 -7.13
C ASN A 293 -18.27 -34.81 -8.56
N SER A 294 -17.35 -33.87 -8.73
CA SER A 294 -16.82 -33.42 -10.02
C SER A 294 -16.28 -34.55 -10.93
N GLY A 295 -15.85 -35.67 -10.37
CA GLY A 295 -15.43 -36.88 -11.13
C GLY A 295 -16.55 -37.54 -11.94
N TYR A 296 -17.82 -37.20 -11.67
CA TYR A 296 -18.98 -37.74 -12.36
C TYR A 296 -19.67 -36.70 -13.28
N GLN A 297 -19.09 -35.56 -13.55
CA GLN A 297 -19.66 -34.52 -14.42
C GLN A 297 -20.11 -35.03 -15.79
N ASN A 298 -19.38 -35.98 -16.36
CA ASN A 298 -19.69 -36.62 -17.64
C ASN A 298 -21.05 -37.37 -17.64
N MET A 299 -21.60 -37.67 -16.48
CA MET A 299 -22.92 -38.30 -16.36
C MET A 299 -24.04 -37.30 -16.71
N ILE A 300 -23.80 -36.00 -16.52
CA ILE A 300 -24.75 -34.92 -16.94
C ILE A 300 -25.07 -35.02 -18.43
N ALA A 301 -24.03 -35.24 -19.26
CA ALA A 301 -24.25 -35.47 -20.71
C ALA A 301 -25.08 -36.74 -21.00
N LYS A 302 -24.89 -37.81 -20.19
CA LYS A 302 -25.68 -39.06 -20.36
C LYS A 302 -27.11 -38.91 -19.91
N GLU A 303 -27.36 -38.17 -18.80
CA GLU A 303 -28.70 -37.86 -18.35
C GLU A 303 -29.49 -37.11 -19.46
N ALA A 304 -28.84 -36.08 -20.04
CA ALA A 304 -29.46 -35.31 -21.14
C ALA A 304 -29.66 -36.16 -22.41
N ALA A 305 -28.61 -36.94 -22.81
CA ALA A 305 -28.69 -37.81 -24.00
C ALA A 305 -29.75 -38.92 -23.86
N ALA A 306 -30.01 -39.41 -22.65
CA ALA A 306 -31.11 -40.32 -22.35
C ALA A 306 -32.49 -39.68 -22.39
N GLY A 307 -32.55 -38.37 -22.63
CA GLY A 307 -33.82 -37.58 -22.76
C GLY A 307 -34.43 -37.22 -21.42
N HIS A 308 -33.66 -37.16 -20.38
CA HIS A 308 -34.04 -36.58 -19.08
C HIS A 308 -33.87 -35.06 -19.10
N THR A 309 -34.60 -34.37 -18.22
CA THR A 309 -34.39 -32.93 -17.99
C THR A 309 -33.25 -32.77 -17.01
N VAL A 310 -32.21 -32.00 -17.37
CA VAL A 310 -31.14 -31.60 -16.48
C VAL A 310 -31.37 -30.18 -16.00
N ALA A 311 -31.38 -29.96 -14.72
CA ALA A 311 -31.70 -28.72 -14.03
C ALA A 311 -30.64 -28.37 -12.99
N ILE A 312 -30.61 -27.10 -12.54
CA ILE A 312 -29.61 -26.62 -11.57
C ILE A 312 -30.09 -26.93 -10.14
N HIS A 313 -29.21 -27.55 -9.36
CA HIS A 313 -29.33 -27.52 -7.89
C HIS A 313 -28.36 -26.54 -7.27
N SER A 314 -27.07 -26.75 -7.44
CA SER A 314 -25.99 -25.89 -6.96
C SER A 314 -24.65 -26.41 -7.49
N ALA A 315 -23.64 -25.59 -7.70
CA ALA A 315 -22.30 -26.10 -7.98
C ALA A 315 -21.64 -26.67 -6.72
N SER A 316 -21.64 -25.92 -5.63
CA SER A 316 -20.93 -26.27 -4.39
C SER A 316 -21.78 -27.02 -3.37
N HIS A 317 -23.11 -26.84 -3.38
CA HIS A 317 -24.05 -27.27 -2.35
C HIS A 317 -23.64 -26.86 -0.91
N ASN A 318 -22.86 -25.79 -0.80
CA ASN A 318 -22.38 -25.25 0.48
C ASN A 318 -23.31 -24.13 0.96
N TYR A 319 -24.21 -24.42 1.90
CA TYR A 319 -25.19 -23.48 2.44
C TYR A 319 -24.57 -22.17 2.97
N GLN A 320 -23.41 -22.25 3.64
CA GLN A 320 -22.72 -21.06 4.15
C GLN A 320 -22.25 -20.14 3.00
N GLN A 321 -21.78 -20.72 1.93
CA GLN A 321 -21.32 -19.99 0.75
C GLN A 321 -22.49 -19.43 -0.05
N ILE A 322 -23.42 -20.29 -0.48
CA ILE A 322 -24.49 -19.92 -1.40
C ILE A 322 -25.53 -18.97 -0.78
N TYR A 323 -25.74 -19.06 0.53
CA TYR A 323 -26.72 -18.19 1.22
C TYR A 323 -26.05 -17.04 2.00
N SER A 324 -24.78 -16.75 1.76
CA SER A 324 -24.10 -15.59 2.37
C SER A 324 -24.58 -14.26 1.77
N SER A 325 -24.93 -14.26 0.48
CA SER A 325 -25.50 -13.12 -0.25
C SER A 325 -26.21 -13.58 -1.50
N VAL A 326 -27.05 -12.71 -2.07
CA VAL A 326 -27.70 -12.97 -3.38
C VAL A 326 -26.65 -13.14 -4.48
N GLY A 327 -25.57 -12.34 -4.46
CA GLY A 327 -24.47 -12.48 -5.42
C GLY A 327 -23.78 -13.85 -5.33
N ALA A 328 -23.45 -14.31 -4.13
CA ALA A 328 -22.81 -15.62 -3.94
C ALA A 328 -23.69 -16.78 -4.42
N TYR A 329 -25.02 -16.69 -4.24
CA TYR A 329 -25.95 -17.67 -4.79
C TYR A 329 -25.91 -17.70 -6.32
N PHE A 330 -25.95 -16.52 -6.97
CA PHE A 330 -25.92 -16.47 -8.43
C PHE A 330 -24.56 -16.83 -9.03
N ASP A 331 -23.46 -16.60 -8.34
CA ASP A 331 -22.13 -17.08 -8.76
C ASP A 331 -22.11 -18.62 -8.81
N ASP A 332 -22.63 -19.29 -7.77
CA ASP A 332 -22.75 -20.76 -7.71
C ASP A 332 -23.73 -21.31 -8.76
N LEU A 333 -24.88 -20.65 -8.93
CA LEU A 333 -25.88 -21.00 -9.94
C LEU A 333 -25.30 -20.90 -11.37
N ASN A 334 -24.58 -19.83 -11.66
CA ASN A 334 -23.95 -19.60 -12.95
C ASN A 334 -22.84 -20.60 -13.23
N GLU A 335 -22.02 -20.94 -12.23
CA GLU A 335 -21.00 -21.99 -12.33
C GLU A 335 -21.67 -23.32 -12.73
N MET A 336 -22.76 -23.73 -12.05
CA MET A 336 -23.45 -24.95 -12.39
C MET A 336 -24.10 -24.89 -13.79
N SER A 337 -24.66 -23.75 -14.19
CA SER A 337 -25.21 -23.53 -15.52
C SER A 337 -24.13 -23.68 -16.60
N ASP A 338 -22.93 -23.17 -16.39
CA ASP A 338 -21.79 -23.30 -17.31
C ASP A 338 -21.32 -24.77 -17.41
N ILE A 339 -21.28 -25.48 -16.29
CA ILE A 339 -20.96 -26.92 -16.27
C ILE A 339 -21.98 -27.70 -17.09
N ILE A 340 -23.29 -27.47 -16.86
CA ILE A 340 -24.36 -28.16 -17.64
C ILE A 340 -24.23 -27.80 -19.13
N TYR A 341 -24.01 -26.54 -19.47
CA TYR A 341 -23.80 -26.11 -20.84
C TYR A 341 -22.62 -26.80 -21.51
N SER A 342 -21.47 -26.93 -20.80
CA SER A 342 -20.29 -27.62 -21.32
C SER A 342 -20.53 -29.10 -21.63
N GLN A 343 -21.43 -29.74 -20.89
CA GLN A 343 -21.75 -31.16 -21.03
C GLN A 343 -22.90 -31.42 -22.04
N THR A 344 -23.84 -30.48 -22.23
CA THR A 344 -25.07 -30.71 -22.96
C THR A 344 -25.27 -29.79 -24.18
N GLY A 345 -24.50 -28.71 -24.28
CA GLY A 345 -24.68 -27.66 -25.29
C GLY A 345 -25.92 -26.78 -25.06
N SER A 346 -26.63 -26.97 -23.95
CA SER A 346 -27.87 -26.24 -23.64
C SER A 346 -27.82 -25.67 -22.22
N ARG A 347 -28.31 -24.43 -22.05
CA ARG A 347 -28.42 -23.84 -20.71
C ARG A 347 -29.71 -24.28 -20.04
N PRO A 348 -29.65 -24.71 -18.77
CA PRO A 348 -30.83 -25.10 -18.02
C PRO A 348 -31.64 -23.86 -17.63
N THR A 349 -32.97 -24.05 -17.52
CA THR A 349 -33.93 -23.01 -17.15
C THR A 349 -34.67 -23.33 -15.85
N LEU A 350 -34.44 -24.54 -15.32
CA LEU A 350 -35.06 -25.00 -14.08
C LEU A 350 -34.05 -25.02 -12.96
N VAL A 351 -34.51 -24.63 -11.78
CA VAL A 351 -33.69 -24.52 -10.56
C VAL A 351 -34.42 -25.19 -9.40
N ARG A 352 -33.69 -25.80 -8.51
CA ARG A 352 -34.16 -26.16 -7.16
C ARG A 352 -33.18 -25.61 -6.13
N PHE A 353 -33.69 -24.81 -5.20
CA PHE A 353 -32.86 -24.31 -4.12
C PHE A 353 -32.41 -25.44 -3.18
N PRO A 354 -31.11 -25.52 -2.77
CA PRO A 354 -30.71 -26.41 -1.71
C PRO A 354 -31.54 -26.23 -0.45
N GLY A 355 -32.22 -27.31 -0.03
CA GLY A 355 -33.16 -27.28 1.09
C GLY A 355 -34.53 -26.69 0.78
N GLY A 356 -34.83 -26.35 -0.49
CA GLY A 356 -36.11 -25.80 -0.94
C GLY A 356 -36.25 -24.29 -0.78
N SER A 357 -37.22 -23.69 -1.45
CA SER A 357 -37.47 -22.24 -1.41
C SER A 357 -37.92 -21.71 -0.05
N SER A 358 -38.41 -22.57 0.83
CA SER A 358 -38.87 -22.25 2.18
C SER A 358 -37.88 -22.64 3.27
N ASN A 359 -36.66 -23.04 2.93
CA ASN A 359 -35.68 -23.50 3.92
C ASN A 359 -35.40 -22.46 5.00
N SER A 360 -35.22 -22.92 6.22
CA SER A 360 -34.89 -22.05 7.35
C SER A 360 -33.38 -21.93 7.62
N VAL A 361 -32.56 -22.78 6.99
CA VAL A 361 -31.10 -22.82 7.21
C VAL A 361 -30.43 -21.56 6.66
N SER A 362 -30.89 -21.05 5.54
CA SER A 362 -30.41 -19.82 4.90
C SER A 362 -30.45 -18.60 5.83
N LYS A 363 -31.43 -18.54 6.77
CA LYS A 363 -31.57 -17.45 7.74
C LYS A 363 -30.35 -17.31 8.67
N LYS A 364 -29.58 -18.39 8.86
CA LYS A 364 -28.34 -18.38 9.67
C LYS A 364 -27.22 -17.55 9.01
N TYR A 365 -27.25 -17.43 7.70
CA TYR A 365 -26.22 -16.77 6.91
C TYR A 365 -26.65 -15.39 6.43
N CYS A 366 -27.90 -15.27 5.92
CA CYS A 366 -28.45 -14.00 5.50
C CYS A 366 -29.99 -14.00 5.74
N LYS A 367 -30.45 -13.14 6.64
CA LYS A 367 -31.86 -13.06 7.01
C LYS A 367 -32.71 -12.53 5.83
N GLY A 368 -33.72 -13.27 5.42
CA GLY A 368 -34.65 -12.86 4.35
C GLY A 368 -34.20 -13.21 2.94
N ILE A 369 -33.01 -13.75 2.77
CA ILE A 369 -32.40 -14.04 1.46
C ILE A 369 -33.30 -14.87 0.54
N MET A 370 -34.05 -15.86 1.05
CA MET A 370 -34.92 -16.72 0.20
C MET A 370 -36.01 -15.95 -0.49
N THR A 371 -36.58 -14.92 0.14
CA THR A 371 -37.59 -14.06 -0.48
C THR A 371 -37.01 -13.28 -1.66
N GLU A 372 -35.81 -12.79 -1.51
CA GLU A 372 -35.08 -12.06 -2.56
C GLU A 372 -34.64 -13.00 -3.68
N LEU A 373 -34.06 -14.15 -3.35
CA LEU A 373 -33.66 -15.16 -4.34
C LEU A 373 -34.80 -15.70 -5.14
N ALA A 374 -35.95 -16.02 -4.53
CA ALA A 374 -37.11 -16.50 -5.25
C ALA A 374 -37.59 -15.50 -6.29
N LYS A 375 -37.57 -14.21 -5.95
CA LYS A 375 -37.90 -13.13 -6.90
C LYS A 375 -36.84 -13.01 -7.99
N ASP A 376 -35.58 -12.89 -7.63
CA ASP A 376 -34.48 -12.60 -8.56
C ASP A 376 -34.22 -13.76 -9.53
N VAL A 377 -34.36 -15.02 -9.10
CA VAL A 377 -34.29 -16.22 -9.95
C VAL A 377 -35.41 -16.18 -11.00
N THR A 378 -36.65 -15.78 -10.61
CA THR A 378 -37.77 -15.66 -11.52
C THR A 378 -37.62 -14.49 -12.51
N ASP A 379 -37.14 -13.34 -12.01
CA ASP A 379 -36.89 -12.15 -12.85
C ASP A 379 -35.83 -12.43 -13.94
N GLN A 380 -34.93 -13.38 -13.69
CA GLN A 380 -33.91 -13.82 -14.66
C GLN A 380 -34.40 -14.90 -15.63
N GLY A 381 -35.69 -15.27 -15.56
CA GLY A 381 -36.28 -16.23 -16.44
C GLY A 381 -36.12 -17.68 -16.04
N TYR A 382 -35.55 -17.96 -14.87
CA TYR A 382 -35.54 -19.30 -14.31
C TYR A 382 -36.91 -19.62 -13.70
N LYS A 383 -37.26 -20.91 -13.67
CA LYS A 383 -38.38 -21.46 -12.90
C LYS A 383 -37.82 -22.32 -11.80
N TYR A 384 -38.17 -22.08 -10.54
CA TYR A 384 -37.79 -22.95 -9.45
C TYR A 384 -38.95 -23.84 -9.03
N TYR A 385 -38.58 -25.05 -8.58
CA TYR A 385 -39.51 -26.08 -8.14
C TYR A 385 -39.07 -26.72 -6.83
N ASP A 386 -39.97 -26.77 -5.89
CA ASP A 386 -39.83 -27.59 -4.69
C ASP A 386 -40.44 -28.97 -4.91
N TRP A 387 -40.59 -29.73 -3.87
CA TRP A 387 -41.29 -31.04 -3.87
C TRP A 387 -42.48 -30.98 -2.92
N ASN A 388 -43.50 -31.79 -3.22
CA ASN A 388 -44.66 -31.96 -2.39
C ASN A 388 -44.78 -33.38 -1.79
N VAL A 389 -43.93 -34.30 -2.26
CA VAL A 389 -43.78 -35.66 -1.71
C VAL A 389 -42.31 -35.98 -1.67
N SER A 390 -41.83 -36.46 -0.51
CA SER A 390 -40.44 -36.89 -0.32
C SER A 390 -40.38 -38.41 -0.19
N SER A 391 -39.34 -39.02 -0.77
CA SER A 391 -39.01 -40.43 -0.58
C SER A 391 -38.53 -40.77 0.82
N GLY A 392 -38.09 -39.77 1.59
CA GLY A 392 -37.53 -39.93 2.93
C GLY A 392 -36.05 -40.31 2.95
N ASP A 393 -35.42 -40.50 1.80
CA ASP A 393 -34.02 -40.94 1.67
C ASP A 393 -33.04 -39.90 2.27
N ALA A 394 -33.29 -38.59 2.18
CA ALA A 394 -32.54 -37.55 2.86
C ALA A 394 -32.57 -37.66 4.39
N GLY A 395 -33.56 -38.36 4.96
CA GLY A 395 -33.68 -38.69 6.37
C GLY A 395 -32.86 -39.89 6.81
N GLY A 396 -32.09 -40.50 5.89
CA GLY A 396 -31.22 -41.68 6.17
C GLY A 396 -31.93 -43.02 6.03
N THR A 397 -33.15 -43.07 5.47
CA THR A 397 -33.83 -44.33 5.20
C THR A 397 -33.15 -45.07 4.04
N THR A 398 -32.83 -46.33 4.25
CA THR A 398 -32.25 -47.22 3.24
C THR A 398 -33.14 -48.44 2.96
N SER A 399 -34.32 -48.51 3.60
CA SER A 399 -35.29 -49.58 3.43
C SER A 399 -36.18 -49.36 2.23
N THR A 400 -36.19 -50.28 1.29
CA THR A 400 -37.05 -50.25 0.11
C THR A 400 -38.56 -50.34 0.43
N SER A 401 -38.91 -50.67 1.68
CA SER A 401 -40.28 -50.71 2.16
C SER A 401 -40.74 -49.35 2.74
N GLU A 402 -39.83 -48.42 2.95
CA GLU A 402 -40.07 -47.10 3.51
C GLU A 402 -39.99 -45.99 2.46
N VAL A 403 -39.37 -46.24 1.34
CA VAL A 403 -39.22 -45.34 0.19
C VAL A 403 -40.42 -45.39 -0.75
#